data_3e4df1050561e3d2f8072801679009c4
#
_entry.id   3e4df1050561e3d2f8072801679009c4
#
_cell.length_a   1.000
_cell.length_b   1.000
_cell.length_c   1.000
_cell.angle_alpha   90.00
_cell.angle_beta   90.00
_cell.angle_gamma   90.00
#
_symmetry.space_group_name_H-M   'P 1'
#
loop_
_entity.id
_entity.type
_entity.pdbx_description
1 polymer ?
#
loop_
_entity_poly.entity_id
_entity_poly.type
_entity_poly.pdbx_seq_one_letter_code
_entity_poly.pdbx_strand_id
1 'polypeptide(L)'
;MNIVIIGTGYVGLVTGVGLASLGNNINFLDLDENKIQNLSNKKITFYEPGLEEYFNDDETFSRMFFSSDYASIEWQNIDIVFVCVQTPNNLETNSVDTNFLESAIKEINNVNNDDLVITIKSTIPPYEIEKVCEKVGMDSSNLTFNPEFLREGTAVEDFFKPDRIVLGGTNNEKLNKLKELYTDFDCEIIITDSISSQMIKYLANTYLPLRLSFVNEATRLIDYSGGNLDDVLKGVGLDNRIGEHYFRPSPSWGGSCFPKDLVEVNNFYDKDKLNLPLISNIINSNDIHADWTSENIKELYESKKLEGVVLIGAAFKEDTD
;
A
#
# COMPACT_ATOMS: atom_id res chain seq x y z
N MET A 1 -21.76 9.58 6.03
CA MET A 1 -21.54 9.91 4.60
C MET A 1 -21.89 8.70 3.74
N ASN A 2 -22.19 8.92 2.45
CA ASN A 2 -22.37 7.86 1.48
C ASN A 2 -21.10 7.78 0.61
N ILE A 3 -20.46 6.62 0.64
CA ILE A 3 -19.12 6.45 0.07
C ILE A 3 -19.14 5.29 -0.94
N VAL A 4 -18.43 5.44 -2.04
CA VAL A 4 -18.14 4.35 -2.98
C VAL A 4 -16.66 3.95 -2.82
N ILE A 5 -16.41 2.64 -2.74
CA ILE A 5 -15.06 2.06 -2.80
C ILE A 5 -14.95 1.28 -4.11
N ILE A 6 -14.12 1.75 -5.03
CA ILE A 6 -13.84 1.05 -6.29
C ILE A 6 -12.57 0.20 -6.13
N GLY A 7 -12.73 -1.10 -6.25
CA GLY A 7 -11.70 -2.11 -5.97
C GLY A 7 -11.83 -2.67 -4.56
N THR A 8 -12.20 -3.95 -4.47
CA THR A 8 -12.39 -4.69 -3.21
C THR A 8 -11.20 -5.58 -2.89
N GLY A 9 -10.00 -5.13 -3.27
CA GLY A 9 -8.76 -5.72 -2.81
C GLY A 9 -8.49 -5.38 -1.35
N TYR A 10 -7.30 -5.73 -0.88
CA TYR A 10 -6.86 -5.55 0.49
C TYR A 10 -7.15 -4.13 1.04
N VAL A 11 -6.65 -3.10 0.35
CA VAL A 11 -6.80 -1.69 0.76
C VAL A 11 -8.26 -1.24 0.75
N GLY A 12 -8.98 -1.54 -0.33
CA GLY A 12 -10.36 -1.10 -0.47
C GLY A 12 -11.29 -1.75 0.52
N LEU A 13 -11.16 -3.06 0.75
CA LEU A 13 -12.02 -3.78 1.68
C LEU A 13 -11.76 -3.35 3.14
N VAL A 14 -10.51 -3.29 3.59
CA VAL A 14 -10.17 -2.84 4.95
C VAL A 14 -10.66 -1.40 5.19
N THR A 15 -10.39 -0.50 4.23
CA THR A 15 -10.84 0.89 4.32
C THR A 15 -12.37 0.99 4.41
N GLY A 16 -13.08 0.31 3.51
CA GLY A 16 -14.53 0.40 3.44
C GLY A 16 -15.23 -0.23 4.65
N VAL A 17 -14.76 -1.40 5.13
CA VAL A 17 -15.29 -2.05 6.34
C VAL A 17 -15.05 -1.17 7.57
N GLY A 18 -13.83 -0.63 7.71
CA GLY A 18 -13.51 0.31 8.79
C GLY A 18 -14.42 1.55 8.77
N LEU A 19 -14.64 2.16 7.60
CA LEU A 19 -15.54 3.31 7.47
C LEU A 19 -17.02 2.95 7.72
N ALA A 20 -17.46 1.73 7.34
CA ALA A 20 -18.80 1.25 7.64
C ALA A 20 -19.03 1.11 9.15
N SER A 21 -18.05 0.55 9.86
CA SER A 21 -18.11 0.40 11.33
C SER A 21 -18.15 1.75 12.07
N LEU A 22 -17.65 2.82 11.44
CA LEU A 22 -17.74 4.19 11.93
C LEU A 22 -19.06 4.89 11.51
N GLY A 23 -20.04 4.15 10.96
CA GLY A 23 -21.38 4.65 10.68
C GLY A 23 -21.58 5.23 9.28
N ASN A 24 -20.66 5.05 8.35
CA ASN A 24 -20.83 5.46 6.95
C ASN A 24 -21.54 4.38 6.13
N ASN A 25 -22.28 4.78 5.09
CA ASN A 25 -22.84 3.86 4.11
C ASN A 25 -21.83 3.63 3.00
N ILE A 26 -21.46 2.38 2.75
CA ILE A 26 -20.40 2.02 1.81
C ILE A 26 -20.97 1.20 0.64
N ASN A 27 -20.75 1.68 -0.56
CA ASN A 27 -20.99 0.94 -1.79
C ASN A 27 -19.66 0.38 -2.31
N PHE A 28 -19.45 -0.91 -2.17
CA PHE A 28 -18.29 -1.59 -2.75
C PHE A 28 -18.56 -1.92 -4.22
N LEU A 29 -17.64 -1.51 -5.07
CA LEU A 29 -17.70 -1.76 -6.51
C LEU A 29 -16.42 -2.48 -6.96
N ASP A 30 -16.57 -3.66 -7.57
CA ASP A 30 -15.46 -4.40 -8.16
C ASP A 30 -15.95 -5.10 -9.43
N LEU A 31 -15.15 -5.08 -10.49
CA LEU A 31 -15.51 -5.73 -11.76
C LEU A 31 -15.49 -7.27 -11.68
N ASP A 32 -14.87 -7.84 -10.63
CA ASP A 32 -14.88 -9.28 -10.36
C ASP A 32 -16.20 -9.68 -9.67
N GLU A 33 -17.14 -10.19 -10.47
CA GLU A 33 -18.44 -10.65 -9.99
C GLU A 33 -18.32 -11.74 -8.91
N ASN A 34 -17.30 -12.60 -8.97
CA ASN A 34 -17.11 -13.65 -7.98
C ASN A 34 -16.70 -13.06 -6.61
N LYS A 35 -15.84 -12.04 -6.61
CA LYS A 35 -15.51 -11.31 -5.37
C LYS A 35 -16.76 -10.67 -4.77
N ILE A 36 -17.51 -9.94 -5.58
CA ILE A 36 -18.76 -9.29 -5.16
C ILE A 36 -19.76 -10.30 -4.59
N GLN A 37 -19.95 -11.42 -5.28
CA GLN A 37 -20.81 -12.50 -4.79
C GLN A 37 -20.33 -13.08 -3.46
N ASN A 38 -19.03 -13.32 -3.31
CA ASN A 38 -18.48 -13.81 -2.04
C ASN A 38 -18.73 -12.79 -0.91
N LEU A 39 -18.42 -11.52 -1.12
CA LEU A 39 -18.62 -10.46 -0.11
C LEU A 39 -20.09 -10.30 0.26
N SER A 40 -21.00 -10.33 -0.73
CA SER A 40 -22.46 -10.29 -0.48
C SER A 40 -22.95 -11.48 0.37
N ASN A 41 -22.25 -12.61 0.31
CA ASN A 41 -22.52 -13.81 1.11
C ASN A 41 -21.70 -13.85 2.42
N LYS A 42 -21.21 -12.74 2.91
CA LYS A 42 -20.37 -12.61 4.11
C LYS A 42 -19.09 -13.44 4.05
N LYS A 43 -18.46 -13.57 2.88
CA LYS A 43 -17.23 -14.33 2.70
C LYS A 43 -16.11 -13.41 2.20
N ILE A 44 -15.13 -13.13 3.07
CA ILE A 44 -13.91 -12.41 2.72
C ILE A 44 -12.99 -13.33 1.89
N THR A 45 -12.26 -12.75 0.93
CA THR A 45 -11.45 -13.49 -0.05
C THR A 45 -9.95 -13.53 0.26
N PHE A 46 -9.52 -12.93 1.35
CA PHE A 46 -8.16 -12.95 1.87
C PHE A 46 -8.19 -12.94 3.40
N TYR A 47 -7.07 -13.29 4.03
CA TYR A 47 -6.95 -13.26 5.49
C TYR A 47 -6.37 -11.92 5.97
N GLU A 48 -7.02 -11.31 6.96
CA GLU A 48 -6.51 -10.16 7.71
C GLU A 48 -7.05 -10.21 9.14
N PRO A 49 -6.17 -10.23 10.17
CA PRO A 49 -6.59 -10.29 11.56
C PRO A 49 -7.61 -9.19 11.93
N GLY A 50 -8.71 -9.59 12.56
CA GLY A 50 -9.75 -8.67 13.02
C GLY A 50 -10.73 -8.17 11.95
N LEU A 51 -10.43 -8.32 10.64
CA LEU A 51 -11.32 -7.84 9.58
C LEU A 51 -12.68 -8.55 9.59
N GLU A 52 -12.67 -9.88 9.80
CA GLU A 52 -13.88 -10.69 9.80
C GLU A 52 -14.86 -10.30 10.92
N GLU A 53 -14.35 -9.85 12.06
CA GLU A 53 -15.17 -9.41 13.19
C GLU A 53 -16.01 -8.17 12.82
N TYR A 54 -15.38 -7.15 12.25
CA TYR A 54 -16.06 -5.94 11.77
C TYR A 54 -16.96 -6.23 10.57
N PHE A 55 -16.51 -7.06 9.63
CA PHE A 55 -17.25 -7.37 8.41
C PHE A 55 -18.54 -8.14 8.71
N ASN A 56 -18.53 -9.05 9.69
CA ASN A 56 -19.69 -9.88 10.04
C ASN A 56 -20.58 -9.26 11.13
N ASP A 57 -20.19 -8.11 11.71
CA ASP A 57 -21.07 -7.37 12.61
C ASP A 57 -22.34 -6.91 11.85
N ASP A 58 -23.51 -7.23 12.39
CA ASP A 58 -24.78 -7.02 11.67
C ASP A 58 -25.08 -5.53 11.40
N GLU A 59 -24.71 -4.61 12.31
CA GLU A 59 -24.88 -3.18 12.10
C GLU A 59 -23.94 -2.67 11.02
N THR A 60 -22.67 -3.04 11.08
CA THR A 60 -21.65 -2.69 10.08
C THR A 60 -22.04 -3.25 8.70
N PHE A 61 -22.41 -4.53 8.64
CA PHE A 61 -22.79 -5.16 7.38
C PHE A 61 -24.03 -4.52 6.75
N SER A 62 -25.00 -4.09 7.54
CA SER A 62 -26.22 -3.42 7.05
C SER A 62 -25.96 -2.11 6.31
N ARG A 63 -24.78 -1.52 6.50
CA ARG A 63 -24.33 -0.28 5.85
C ARG A 63 -23.51 -0.54 4.58
N MET A 64 -23.28 -1.80 4.23
CA MET A 64 -22.43 -2.20 3.09
C MET A 64 -23.30 -2.74 1.96
N PHE A 65 -23.08 -2.22 0.75
CA PHE A 65 -23.68 -2.67 -0.50
C PHE A 65 -22.57 -3.14 -1.45
N PHE A 66 -22.84 -4.17 -2.22
CA PHE A 66 -21.86 -4.77 -3.10
C PHE A 66 -22.41 -4.85 -4.53
N SER A 67 -21.66 -4.34 -5.49
CA SER A 67 -22.06 -4.39 -6.90
C SER A 67 -20.85 -4.52 -7.83
N SER A 68 -21.06 -5.16 -8.98
CA SER A 68 -20.11 -5.15 -10.10
C SER A 68 -20.51 -4.17 -11.21
N ASP A 69 -21.59 -3.43 -11.03
CA ASP A 69 -22.15 -2.53 -12.05
C ASP A 69 -22.17 -1.08 -11.56
N TYR A 70 -21.47 -0.19 -12.27
CA TYR A 70 -21.45 1.26 -12.01
C TYR A 70 -22.85 1.89 -12.11
N ALA A 71 -23.73 1.32 -12.97
CA ALA A 71 -25.09 1.84 -13.15
C ALA A 71 -26.01 1.58 -11.94
N SER A 72 -25.63 0.64 -11.06
CA SER A 72 -26.38 0.36 -9.82
C SER A 72 -26.17 1.40 -8.73
N ILE A 73 -25.19 2.29 -8.86
CA ILE A 73 -24.84 3.31 -7.87
C ILE A 73 -25.67 4.58 -8.10
N GLU A 74 -26.31 5.06 -7.04
CA GLU A 74 -27.00 6.36 -7.05
C GLU A 74 -26.01 7.51 -6.86
N TRP A 75 -25.18 7.79 -7.87
CA TRP A 75 -24.06 8.73 -7.81
C TRP A 75 -24.39 10.12 -7.29
N GLN A 76 -25.62 10.59 -7.51
CA GLN A 76 -26.07 11.91 -7.01
C GLN A 76 -26.13 12.00 -5.48
N ASN A 77 -26.21 10.85 -4.82
CA ASN A 77 -26.25 10.74 -3.36
C ASN A 77 -24.87 10.41 -2.74
N ILE A 78 -23.84 10.26 -3.56
CA ILE A 78 -22.49 9.89 -3.10
C ILE A 78 -21.70 11.14 -2.73
N ASP A 79 -21.10 11.12 -1.56
CA ASP A 79 -20.23 12.18 -1.05
C ASP A 79 -18.79 12.03 -1.51
N ILE A 80 -18.25 10.79 -1.41
CA ILE A 80 -16.85 10.49 -1.67
C ILE A 80 -16.76 9.17 -2.44
N VAL A 81 -15.89 9.13 -3.44
CA VAL A 81 -15.47 7.88 -4.07
C VAL A 81 -13.97 7.66 -3.83
N PHE A 82 -13.61 6.50 -3.27
CA PHE A 82 -12.23 6.05 -3.16
C PHE A 82 -11.91 5.09 -4.31
N VAL A 83 -10.86 5.41 -5.05
CA VAL A 83 -10.31 4.54 -6.09
C VAL A 83 -9.17 3.74 -5.48
N CYS A 84 -9.42 2.44 -5.24
CA CYS A 84 -8.54 1.48 -4.57
C CYS A 84 -8.14 0.33 -5.49
N VAL A 85 -8.03 0.60 -6.78
CA VAL A 85 -7.70 -0.41 -7.80
C VAL A 85 -6.21 -0.74 -7.78
N GLN A 86 -5.86 -1.93 -8.29
CA GLN A 86 -4.45 -2.32 -8.41
C GLN A 86 -3.75 -1.46 -9.47
N THR A 87 -2.45 -1.24 -9.22
CA THR A 87 -1.51 -0.58 -10.13
C THR A 87 -0.27 -1.46 -10.27
N PRO A 88 -0.38 -2.62 -10.96
CA PRO A 88 0.74 -3.55 -11.09
C PRO A 88 1.83 -2.98 -11.99
N ASN A 89 3.06 -3.47 -11.82
CA ASN A 89 4.14 -3.16 -12.75
C ASN A 89 4.01 -4.00 -14.02
N ASN A 90 4.11 -3.36 -15.16
CA ASN A 90 4.32 -4.02 -16.42
C ASN A 90 5.79 -4.50 -16.51
N LEU A 91 5.99 -5.81 -16.51
CA LEU A 91 7.33 -6.43 -16.49
C LEU A 91 8.13 -6.17 -17.78
N GLU A 92 7.47 -5.86 -18.91
CA GLU A 92 8.14 -5.59 -20.18
C GLU A 92 8.67 -4.16 -20.26
N THR A 93 7.91 -3.22 -19.73
CA THR A 93 8.22 -1.78 -19.79
C THR A 93 8.80 -1.22 -18.50
N ASN A 94 8.77 -2.00 -17.41
CA ASN A 94 9.09 -1.55 -16.04
C ASN A 94 8.32 -0.27 -15.63
N SER A 95 7.12 -0.09 -16.16
CA SER A 95 6.25 1.04 -15.83
C SER A 95 4.99 0.55 -15.12
N VAL A 96 4.33 1.45 -14.40
CA VAL A 96 3.05 1.13 -13.78
C VAL A 96 1.98 0.87 -14.85
N ASP A 97 1.18 -0.18 -14.67
CA ASP A 97 -0.01 -0.43 -15.48
C ASP A 97 -1.19 0.36 -14.89
N THR A 98 -1.66 1.35 -15.65
CA THR A 98 -2.73 2.27 -15.25
C THR A 98 -4.12 1.88 -15.78
N ASN A 99 -4.26 0.75 -16.48
CA ASN A 99 -5.51 0.38 -17.17
C ASN A 99 -6.73 0.32 -16.22
N PHE A 100 -6.55 -0.25 -15.01
CA PHE A 100 -7.64 -0.32 -14.04
C PHE A 100 -8.02 1.08 -13.53
N LEU A 101 -7.03 1.93 -13.31
CA LEU A 101 -7.24 3.30 -12.87
C LEU A 101 -7.89 4.16 -13.96
N GLU A 102 -7.43 4.05 -15.21
CA GLU A 102 -8.01 4.71 -16.37
C GLU A 102 -9.49 4.32 -16.53
N SER A 103 -9.80 3.02 -16.42
CA SER A 103 -11.17 2.53 -16.48
C SER A 103 -12.05 3.12 -15.38
N ALA A 104 -11.58 3.09 -14.13
CA ALA A 104 -12.33 3.62 -13.00
C ALA A 104 -12.57 5.14 -13.12
N ILE A 105 -11.54 5.91 -13.45
CA ILE A 105 -11.66 7.37 -13.61
C ILE A 105 -12.57 7.72 -14.79
N LYS A 106 -12.52 6.98 -15.88
CA LYS A 106 -13.40 7.18 -17.04
C LYS A 106 -14.86 7.01 -16.69
N GLU A 107 -15.22 5.98 -15.93
CA GLU A 107 -16.60 5.76 -15.47
C GLU A 107 -17.05 6.90 -14.54
N ILE A 108 -16.21 7.30 -13.59
CA ILE A 108 -16.51 8.38 -12.65
C ILE A 108 -16.65 9.72 -13.39
N ASN A 109 -15.83 9.98 -14.41
CA ASN A 109 -15.88 11.23 -15.19
C ASN A 109 -17.21 11.45 -15.93
N ASN A 110 -17.98 10.39 -16.14
CA ASN A 110 -19.31 10.44 -16.74
C ASN A 110 -20.44 10.70 -15.72
N VAL A 111 -20.08 10.74 -14.43
CA VAL A 111 -21.04 10.96 -13.35
C VAL A 111 -21.43 12.44 -13.25
N ASN A 112 -22.73 12.72 -13.21
CA ASN A 112 -23.23 14.07 -13.07
C ASN A 112 -23.43 14.42 -11.57
N ASN A 113 -22.31 14.69 -10.87
CA ASN A 113 -22.28 15.12 -9.47
C ASN A 113 -21.07 16.03 -9.23
N ASP A 114 -21.28 17.35 -9.26
CA ASP A 114 -20.22 18.35 -9.13
C ASP A 114 -19.61 18.37 -7.71
N ASP A 115 -20.37 17.95 -6.70
CA ASP A 115 -19.94 17.91 -5.29
C ASP A 115 -19.19 16.63 -4.92
N LEU A 116 -19.07 15.69 -5.86
CA LEU A 116 -18.38 14.42 -5.63
C LEU A 116 -16.88 14.63 -5.36
N VAL A 117 -16.41 14.10 -4.24
CA VAL A 117 -14.98 14.04 -3.93
C VAL A 117 -14.40 12.75 -4.51
N ILE A 118 -13.57 12.89 -5.55
CA ILE A 118 -12.87 11.75 -6.17
C ILE A 118 -11.50 11.62 -5.52
N THR A 119 -11.28 10.52 -4.81
CA THR A 119 -10.07 10.30 -4.00
C THR A 119 -9.30 9.09 -4.51
N ILE A 120 -8.06 9.31 -4.95
CA ILE A 120 -7.14 8.25 -5.35
C ILE A 120 -6.46 7.71 -4.10
N LYS A 121 -6.66 6.42 -3.81
CA LYS A 121 -6.00 5.69 -2.73
C LYS A 121 -4.95 4.73 -3.26
N SER A 122 -5.07 4.32 -4.52
CA SER A 122 -4.06 3.52 -5.24
C SER A 122 -2.72 4.25 -5.26
N THR A 123 -1.63 3.52 -5.07
CA THR A 123 -0.27 4.07 -5.21
C THR A 123 0.04 4.26 -6.69
N ILE A 124 0.29 5.49 -7.10
CA ILE A 124 0.59 5.86 -8.49
C ILE A 124 1.62 7.01 -8.51
N PRO A 125 2.61 6.99 -9.44
CA PRO A 125 3.54 8.10 -9.58
C PRO A 125 2.83 9.40 -9.99
N PRO A 126 3.27 10.58 -9.48
CA PRO A 126 2.61 11.86 -9.74
C PRO A 126 2.37 12.17 -11.22
N TYR A 127 3.34 11.91 -12.08
CA TYR A 127 3.24 12.19 -13.52
C TYR A 127 2.36 11.18 -14.29
N GLU A 128 2.12 9.98 -13.75
CA GLU A 128 1.23 9.01 -14.40
C GLU A 128 -0.23 9.37 -14.22
N ILE A 129 -0.62 9.94 -13.09
CA ILE A 129 -2.01 10.38 -12.88
C ILE A 129 -2.39 11.52 -13.85
N GLU A 130 -1.46 12.41 -14.17
CA GLU A 130 -1.71 13.48 -15.17
C GLU A 130 -1.98 12.86 -16.54
N LYS A 131 -1.18 11.88 -16.97
CA LYS A 131 -1.39 11.16 -18.23
C LYS A 131 -2.73 10.40 -18.26
N VAL A 132 -3.11 9.78 -17.14
CA VAL A 132 -4.42 9.12 -17.03
C VAL A 132 -5.54 10.13 -17.19
N CYS A 133 -5.46 11.27 -16.50
CA CYS A 133 -6.46 12.33 -16.61
C CYS A 133 -6.56 12.91 -18.03
N GLU A 134 -5.44 13.14 -18.70
CA GLU A 134 -5.40 13.58 -20.10
C GLU A 134 -6.10 12.59 -21.04
N LYS A 135 -5.85 11.28 -20.88
CA LYS A 135 -6.46 10.23 -21.71
C LYS A 135 -7.98 10.15 -21.53
N VAL A 136 -8.49 10.34 -20.32
CA VAL A 136 -9.92 10.26 -20.03
C VAL A 136 -10.65 11.59 -20.14
N GLY A 137 -9.93 12.69 -20.40
CA GLY A 137 -10.49 14.02 -20.53
C GLY A 137 -10.97 14.62 -19.20
N MET A 138 -10.33 14.28 -18.09
CA MET A 138 -10.60 14.83 -16.76
C MET A 138 -9.54 15.85 -16.38
N ASP A 139 -9.93 16.93 -15.70
CA ASP A 139 -8.97 17.85 -15.08
C ASP A 139 -8.44 17.20 -13.77
N SER A 140 -7.12 16.99 -13.68
CA SER A 140 -6.46 16.40 -12.51
C SER A 140 -6.67 17.20 -11.23
N SER A 141 -6.99 18.49 -11.32
CA SER A 141 -7.34 19.34 -10.17
C SER A 141 -8.63 18.90 -9.47
N ASN A 142 -9.47 18.10 -10.12
CA ASN A 142 -10.66 17.52 -9.53
C ASN A 142 -10.37 16.34 -8.60
N LEU A 143 -9.18 15.78 -8.68
CA LEU A 143 -8.77 14.64 -7.86
C LEU A 143 -8.22 15.09 -6.51
N THR A 144 -8.54 14.29 -5.50
CA THR A 144 -7.85 14.29 -4.21
C THR A 144 -7.07 12.99 -4.05
N PHE A 145 -6.13 12.96 -3.12
CA PHE A 145 -5.28 11.81 -2.85
C PHE A 145 -5.31 11.48 -1.37
N ASN A 146 -5.45 10.19 -1.06
CA ASN A 146 -5.35 9.68 0.29
C ASN A 146 -4.54 8.37 0.26
N PRO A 147 -3.21 8.46 0.11
CA PRO A 147 -2.38 7.27 0.12
C PRO A 147 -2.56 6.47 1.42
N GLU A 148 -2.48 5.16 1.30
CA GLU A 148 -2.61 4.24 2.43
C GLU A 148 -1.23 3.88 3.00
N PHE A 149 -1.23 3.48 4.27
CA PHE A 149 -0.04 3.00 4.98
C PHE A 149 -0.36 1.72 5.77
N LEU A 150 -1.31 0.95 5.27
CA LEU A 150 -1.76 -0.30 5.86
C LEU A 150 -0.68 -1.38 5.70
N ARG A 151 -0.44 -2.13 6.77
CA ARG A 151 0.49 -3.26 6.76
C ARG A 151 -0.32 -4.56 6.79
N GLU A 152 -0.12 -5.42 5.79
CA GLU A 152 -0.72 -6.76 5.79
C GLU A 152 -0.45 -7.45 7.14
N GLY A 153 -1.48 -8.08 7.73
CA GLY A 153 -1.45 -8.70 9.06
C GLY A 153 -1.71 -7.75 10.25
N THR A 154 -1.75 -6.42 10.02
CA THR A 154 -2.11 -5.42 11.03
C THR A 154 -2.94 -4.27 10.47
N ALA A 155 -3.51 -4.45 9.26
CA ALA A 155 -4.17 -3.35 8.55
C ALA A 155 -5.44 -2.84 9.22
N VAL A 156 -6.15 -3.70 9.93
CA VAL A 156 -7.32 -3.27 10.73
C VAL A 156 -6.86 -2.36 11.87
N GLU A 157 -5.80 -2.70 12.57
CA GLU A 157 -5.23 -1.84 13.61
C GLU A 157 -4.70 -0.53 13.01
N ASP A 158 -3.94 -0.62 11.90
CA ASP A 158 -3.40 0.54 11.18
C ASP A 158 -4.51 1.47 10.66
N PHE A 159 -5.69 0.94 10.30
CA PHE A 159 -6.83 1.75 9.91
C PHE A 159 -7.40 2.54 11.11
N PHE A 160 -7.61 1.91 12.25
CA PHE A 160 -8.21 2.57 13.41
C PHE A 160 -7.23 3.42 14.22
N LYS A 161 -5.93 3.10 14.16
CA LYS A 161 -4.85 3.81 14.88
C LYS A 161 -3.71 4.15 13.91
N PRO A 162 -3.96 4.95 12.87
CA PRO A 162 -2.92 5.31 11.92
C PRO A 162 -1.89 6.25 12.56
N ASP A 163 -0.61 6.09 12.23
CA ASP A 163 0.43 7.03 12.63
C ASP A 163 0.18 8.43 12.06
N ARG A 164 -0.42 8.53 10.91
CA ARG A 164 -0.82 9.77 10.21
C ARG A 164 -1.83 9.47 9.11
N ILE A 165 -2.58 10.50 8.74
CA ILE A 165 -3.41 10.52 7.53
C ILE A 165 -2.88 11.60 6.60
N VAL A 166 -2.72 11.29 5.31
CA VAL A 166 -2.24 12.23 4.31
C VAL A 166 -3.34 12.49 3.30
N LEU A 167 -3.67 13.77 3.10
CA LEU A 167 -4.67 14.23 2.15
C LEU A 167 -4.01 15.20 1.17
N GLY A 168 -4.03 14.87 -0.12
CA GLY A 168 -3.43 15.65 -1.17
C GLY A 168 -4.45 16.21 -2.15
N GLY A 169 -4.19 17.39 -2.69
CA GLY A 169 -5.04 17.99 -3.72
C GLY A 169 -4.87 19.50 -3.82
N THR A 170 -5.58 20.09 -4.77
CA THR A 170 -5.57 21.54 -4.99
C THR A 170 -6.89 22.20 -4.62
N ASN A 171 -7.99 21.44 -4.56
CA ASN A 171 -9.31 21.91 -4.20
C ASN A 171 -9.57 21.82 -2.68
N ASN A 172 -9.55 22.98 -2.01
CA ASN A 172 -9.71 23.06 -0.55
C ASN A 172 -11.07 22.60 -0.06
N GLU A 173 -12.15 22.79 -0.82
CA GLU A 173 -13.51 22.35 -0.41
C GLU A 173 -13.58 20.83 -0.39
N LYS A 174 -13.08 20.17 -1.45
CA LYS A 174 -13.00 18.72 -1.53
C LYS A 174 -12.09 18.13 -0.44
N LEU A 175 -10.93 18.76 -0.18
CA LEU A 175 -10.02 18.35 0.88
C LEU A 175 -10.65 18.50 2.27
N ASN A 176 -11.41 19.55 2.52
CA ASN A 176 -12.13 19.73 3.79
C ASN A 176 -13.21 18.66 3.97
N LYS A 177 -14.01 18.38 2.94
CA LYS A 177 -15.00 17.29 2.97
C LYS A 177 -14.34 15.93 3.22
N LEU A 178 -13.21 15.66 2.59
CA LEU A 178 -12.44 14.43 2.82
C LEU A 178 -11.87 14.38 4.26
N LYS A 179 -11.40 15.52 4.78
CA LYS A 179 -10.90 15.64 6.15
C LYS A 179 -11.98 15.34 7.21
N GLU A 180 -13.24 15.73 6.97
CA GLU A 180 -14.35 15.46 7.88
C GLU A 180 -14.50 13.97 8.18
N LEU A 181 -14.19 13.10 7.20
CA LEU A 181 -14.25 11.64 7.36
C LEU A 181 -13.27 11.12 8.42
N TYR A 182 -12.20 11.86 8.69
CA TYR A 182 -11.10 11.47 9.57
C TYR A 182 -11.03 12.29 10.87
N THR A 183 -12.06 13.08 11.19
CA THR A 183 -12.02 14.00 12.34
C THR A 183 -11.88 13.29 13.69
N ASP A 184 -12.42 12.07 13.81
CA ASP A 184 -12.41 11.28 15.04
C ASP A 184 -11.15 10.39 15.20
N PHE A 185 -10.23 10.43 14.24
CA PHE A 185 -8.98 9.68 14.33
C PHE A 185 -7.96 10.44 15.18
N ASP A 186 -7.34 9.73 16.13
CA ASP A 186 -6.32 10.29 17.04
C ASP A 186 -4.93 10.24 16.39
N CYS A 187 -4.76 11.03 15.31
CA CYS A 187 -3.48 11.15 14.62
C CYS A 187 -3.35 12.50 13.90
N GLU A 188 -2.15 12.82 13.45
CA GLU A 188 -1.92 14.01 12.62
C GLU A 188 -2.51 13.82 11.21
N ILE A 189 -3.30 14.80 10.75
CA ILE A 189 -3.82 14.87 9.38
C ILE A 189 -2.99 15.88 8.60
N ILE A 190 -2.16 15.40 7.68
CA ILE A 190 -1.32 16.21 6.81
C ILE A 190 -2.10 16.57 5.55
N ILE A 191 -2.39 17.87 5.37
CA ILE A 191 -3.01 18.38 4.14
C ILE A 191 -1.91 19.02 3.29
N THR A 192 -1.79 18.59 2.03
CA THR A 192 -0.74 19.05 1.13
C THR A 192 -1.20 19.01 -0.33
N ASP A 193 -0.33 19.35 -1.28
CA ASP A 193 -0.60 19.22 -2.70
C ASP A 193 -0.57 17.74 -3.16
N SER A 194 -1.06 17.49 -4.38
CA SER A 194 -1.17 16.15 -4.97
C SER A 194 0.19 15.43 -5.08
N ILE A 195 1.23 16.15 -5.51
CA ILE A 195 2.56 15.58 -5.71
C ILE A 195 3.18 15.20 -4.37
N SER A 196 3.15 16.11 -3.41
CA SER A 196 3.71 15.89 -2.07
C SER A 196 3.05 14.70 -1.37
N SER A 197 1.72 14.55 -1.48
CA SER A 197 1.01 13.43 -0.87
C SER A 197 1.44 12.07 -1.43
N GLN A 198 1.63 11.97 -2.73
CA GLN A 198 2.12 10.77 -3.40
C GLN A 198 3.60 10.50 -3.05
N MET A 199 4.44 11.55 -3.03
CA MET A 199 5.85 11.44 -2.65
C MET A 199 6.03 10.95 -1.21
N ILE A 200 5.15 11.34 -0.27
CA ILE A 200 5.17 10.82 1.11
C ILE A 200 5.03 9.28 1.10
N LYS A 201 4.11 8.73 0.30
CA LYS A 201 3.94 7.27 0.16
C LYS A 201 5.18 6.61 -0.44
N TYR A 202 5.66 7.10 -1.57
CA TYR A 202 6.83 6.52 -2.25
C TYR A 202 8.09 6.58 -1.39
N LEU A 203 8.36 7.71 -0.73
CA LEU A 203 9.55 7.84 0.10
C LEU A 203 9.47 6.99 1.38
N ALA A 204 8.28 6.82 1.97
CA ALA A 204 8.10 5.89 3.08
C ALA A 204 8.41 4.44 2.63
N ASN A 205 7.84 4.02 1.49
CA ASN A 205 8.06 2.68 0.93
C ASN A 205 9.44 2.49 0.30
N THR A 206 10.23 3.55 0.13
CA THR A 206 11.65 3.50 -0.25
C THR A 206 12.56 3.41 0.97
N TYR A 207 12.26 4.19 2.01
CA TYR A 207 13.09 4.25 3.21
C TYR A 207 13.07 2.94 4.02
N LEU A 208 11.93 2.30 4.13
CA LEU A 208 11.81 1.04 4.87
C LEU A 208 12.69 -0.08 4.29
N PRO A 209 12.65 -0.41 3.00
CA PRO A 209 13.55 -1.40 2.41
C PRO A 209 15.02 -0.95 2.37
N LEU A 210 15.31 0.36 2.28
CA LEU A 210 16.67 0.88 2.47
C LEU A 210 17.21 0.51 3.85
N ARG A 211 16.40 0.70 4.89
CA ARG A 211 16.77 0.37 6.26
C ARG A 211 17.02 -1.14 6.45
N LEU A 212 16.16 -1.98 5.87
CA LEU A 212 16.34 -3.43 5.85
C LEU A 212 17.60 -3.85 5.09
N SER A 213 17.85 -3.26 3.92
CA SER A 213 19.07 -3.51 3.15
C SER A 213 20.34 -3.12 3.93
N PHE A 214 20.32 -1.99 4.63
CA PHE A 214 21.43 -1.59 5.49
C PHE A 214 21.71 -2.63 6.59
N VAL A 215 20.67 -3.12 7.28
CA VAL A 215 20.83 -4.12 8.34
C VAL A 215 21.35 -5.45 7.77
N ASN A 216 20.84 -5.85 6.60
CA ASN A 216 21.29 -7.05 5.90
C ASN A 216 22.76 -6.94 5.44
N GLU A 217 23.20 -5.78 4.95
CA GLU A 217 24.62 -5.53 4.66
C GLU A 217 25.47 -5.51 5.92
N ALA A 218 25.00 -4.86 6.99
CA ALA A 218 25.69 -4.87 8.26
C ALA A 218 25.88 -6.30 8.80
N THR A 219 24.89 -7.18 8.60
CA THR A 219 24.99 -8.59 8.98
C THR A 219 26.18 -9.28 8.29
N ARG A 220 26.35 -9.08 6.96
CA ARG A 220 27.50 -9.62 6.21
C ARG A 220 28.83 -9.06 6.73
N LEU A 221 28.87 -7.78 7.04
CA LEU A 221 30.06 -7.13 7.58
C LEU A 221 30.43 -7.65 8.97
N ILE A 222 29.43 -7.85 9.85
CA ILE A 222 29.62 -8.38 11.20
C ILE A 222 30.13 -9.82 11.14
N ASP A 223 29.50 -10.65 10.31
CA ASP A 223 29.90 -12.03 10.09
C ASP A 223 31.36 -12.12 9.62
N TYR A 224 31.72 -11.37 8.58
CA TYR A 224 33.10 -11.28 8.10
C TYR A 224 34.11 -10.84 9.17
N SER A 225 33.69 -9.95 10.08
CA SER A 225 34.53 -9.40 11.15
C SER A 225 34.61 -10.31 12.38
N GLY A 226 33.81 -11.38 12.47
CA GLY A 226 33.71 -12.28 13.62
C GLY A 226 33.03 -11.66 14.83
N GLY A 227 32.23 -10.62 14.65
CA GLY A 227 31.47 -9.95 15.71
C GLY A 227 30.21 -10.71 16.12
N ASN A 228 29.66 -10.39 17.27
CA ASN A 228 28.35 -10.90 17.69
C ASN A 228 27.24 -10.03 17.10
N LEU A 229 26.40 -10.62 16.25
CA LEU A 229 25.35 -9.93 15.51
C LEU A 229 24.34 -9.25 16.44
N ASP A 230 23.84 -9.98 17.44
CA ASP A 230 22.80 -9.48 18.35
C ASP A 230 23.31 -8.30 19.18
N ASP A 231 24.53 -8.39 19.69
CA ASP A 231 25.15 -7.32 20.48
C ASP A 231 25.37 -6.05 19.64
N VAL A 232 25.85 -6.20 18.40
CA VAL A 232 26.10 -5.06 17.52
C VAL A 232 24.78 -4.38 17.12
N LEU A 233 23.80 -5.15 16.65
CA LEU A 233 22.51 -4.58 16.25
C LEU A 233 21.78 -3.93 17.42
N LYS A 234 21.79 -4.58 18.59
CA LYS A 234 21.24 -4.00 19.83
C LYS A 234 21.96 -2.69 20.20
N GLY A 235 23.30 -2.72 20.18
CA GLY A 235 24.09 -1.52 20.52
C GLY A 235 23.81 -0.33 19.61
N VAL A 236 23.69 -0.59 18.29
CA VAL A 236 23.34 0.45 17.30
C VAL A 236 21.90 0.90 17.46
N GLY A 237 20.95 -0.03 17.64
CA GLY A 237 19.51 0.27 17.74
C GLY A 237 19.10 1.04 18.99
N LEU A 238 19.92 1.00 20.07
CA LEU A 238 19.69 1.78 21.30
C LEU A 238 19.89 3.29 21.11
N ASP A 239 20.56 3.74 20.04
CA ASP A 239 20.59 5.16 19.70
C ASP A 239 19.18 5.61 19.24
N ASN A 240 18.57 6.54 19.98
CA ASN A 240 17.21 7.04 19.72
C ASN A 240 17.04 7.65 18.31
N ARG A 241 18.13 8.10 17.68
CA ARG A 241 18.11 8.62 16.31
C ARG A 241 17.98 7.51 15.27
N ILE A 242 18.31 6.27 15.65
CA ILE A 242 18.27 5.06 14.82
C ILE A 242 17.02 4.25 15.17
N GLY A 243 16.87 3.83 16.42
CA GLY A 243 15.77 3.01 16.91
C GLY A 243 15.80 1.55 16.42
N GLU A 244 14.98 0.71 17.03
CA GLU A 244 14.97 -0.74 16.79
C GLU A 244 13.95 -1.20 15.72
N HIS A 245 13.04 -0.33 15.28
CA HIS A 245 12.03 -0.69 14.27
C HIS A 245 12.67 -0.93 12.90
N TYR A 246 12.29 -2.00 12.23
CA TYR A 246 12.90 -2.42 10.95
C TYR A 246 14.43 -2.57 11.03
N PHE A 247 14.93 -3.03 12.20
CA PHE A 247 16.37 -3.15 12.47
C PHE A 247 16.75 -4.61 12.83
N ARG A 248 16.12 -5.57 12.16
CA ARG A 248 16.43 -6.99 12.27
C ARG A 248 16.77 -7.54 10.89
N PRO A 249 17.81 -8.39 10.78
CA PRO A 249 18.18 -9.02 9.53
C PRO A 249 17.13 -10.06 9.12
N SER A 250 17.05 -10.28 7.81
CA SER A 250 16.22 -11.30 7.19
C SER A 250 16.98 -11.92 6.01
N PRO A 251 16.57 -13.06 5.46
CA PRO A 251 17.19 -13.61 4.25
C PRO A 251 17.18 -12.65 3.07
N SER A 252 16.10 -11.90 2.92
CA SER A 252 15.89 -10.76 2.04
C SER A 252 14.56 -10.11 2.41
N TRP A 253 14.30 -8.89 1.91
CA TRP A 253 12.97 -8.30 2.01
C TRP A 253 12.21 -8.50 0.71
N GLY A 254 10.87 -8.49 0.79
CA GLY A 254 9.98 -8.72 -0.33
C GLY A 254 8.59 -8.15 -0.08
N GLY A 255 7.57 -8.89 -0.46
CA GLY A 255 6.16 -8.51 -0.36
C GLY A 255 5.62 -7.85 -1.60
N SER A 256 4.35 -7.50 -1.57
CA SER A 256 3.60 -6.95 -2.71
C SER A 256 3.95 -5.50 -3.02
N CYS A 257 4.37 -4.70 -2.03
CA CYS A 257 4.52 -3.25 -2.15
C CYS A 257 5.97 -2.79 -2.38
N PHE A 258 6.93 -3.23 -1.56
CA PHE A 258 8.31 -2.68 -1.63
C PHE A 258 8.99 -2.88 -2.97
N PRO A 259 8.99 -4.10 -3.57
CA PRO A 259 9.62 -4.29 -4.87
C PRO A 259 8.96 -3.44 -5.96
N LYS A 260 7.63 -3.39 -5.96
CA LYS A 260 6.84 -2.63 -6.93
C LYS A 260 7.16 -1.13 -6.85
N ASP A 261 7.02 -0.54 -5.68
CA ASP A 261 7.18 0.89 -5.49
C ASP A 261 8.62 1.35 -5.72
N LEU A 262 9.63 0.52 -5.37
CA LEU A 262 11.03 0.81 -5.68
C LEU A 262 11.34 0.79 -7.18
N VAL A 263 10.76 -0.16 -7.94
CA VAL A 263 10.89 -0.18 -9.40
C VAL A 263 10.28 1.09 -9.99
N GLU A 264 9.10 1.50 -9.53
CA GLU A 264 8.45 2.74 -9.96
C GLU A 264 9.30 3.96 -9.62
N VAL A 265 9.79 4.11 -8.37
CA VAL A 265 10.67 5.21 -7.98
C VAL A 265 11.92 5.28 -8.86
N ASN A 266 12.52 4.13 -9.19
CA ASN A 266 13.70 4.09 -10.07
C ASN A 266 13.41 4.47 -11.52
N ASN A 267 12.15 4.48 -11.94
CA ASN A 267 11.76 4.73 -13.32
C ASN A 267 11.06 6.08 -13.52
N PHE A 268 10.52 6.71 -12.49
CA PHE A 268 9.77 7.94 -12.69
C PHE A 268 10.63 9.22 -12.72
N TYR A 269 11.92 9.14 -12.59
CA TYR A 269 12.79 10.29 -12.77
C TYR A 269 13.77 10.10 -13.94
N ASP A 270 14.14 11.20 -14.56
CA ASP A 270 15.13 11.21 -15.62
C ASP A 270 16.54 11.03 -15.01
N LYS A 271 17.12 9.85 -15.23
CA LYS A 271 18.44 9.47 -14.67
C LYS A 271 19.59 10.35 -15.19
N ASP A 272 19.43 10.98 -16.35
CA ASP A 272 20.42 11.89 -16.90
C ASP A 272 20.38 13.26 -16.20
N LYS A 273 19.24 13.61 -15.61
CA LYS A 273 19.06 14.87 -14.87
C LYS A 273 19.19 14.71 -13.37
N LEU A 274 18.83 13.55 -12.82
CA LEU A 274 18.83 13.30 -11.39
C LEU A 274 19.54 11.99 -11.07
N ASN A 275 20.68 12.08 -10.38
CA ASN A 275 21.46 10.91 -9.95
C ASN A 275 21.12 10.56 -8.49
N LEU A 276 20.50 9.39 -8.28
CA LEU A 276 20.06 8.89 -6.96
C LEU A 276 20.73 7.52 -6.65
N PRO A 277 22.07 7.46 -6.47
CA PRO A 277 22.78 6.18 -6.33
C PRO A 277 22.34 5.36 -5.13
N LEU A 278 21.91 5.99 -4.04
CA LEU A 278 21.42 5.29 -2.85
C LEU A 278 20.11 4.55 -3.16
N ILE A 279 19.14 5.24 -3.72
CA ILE A 279 17.82 4.68 -4.04
C ILE A 279 17.94 3.60 -5.12
N SER A 280 18.70 3.87 -6.17
CA SER A 280 18.84 2.94 -7.31
C SER A 280 19.56 1.63 -6.96
N ASN A 281 20.28 1.56 -5.85
CA ASN A 281 20.98 0.35 -5.43
C ASN A 281 20.25 -0.47 -4.35
N ILE A 282 19.10 -0.05 -3.85
CA ILE A 282 18.38 -0.77 -2.78
C ILE A 282 18.00 -2.20 -3.23
N ILE A 283 17.45 -2.35 -4.42
CA ILE A 283 17.06 -3.67 -4.98
C ILE A 283 18.30 -4.55 -5.16
N ASN A 284 19.34 -4.04 -5.80
CA ASN A 284 20.59 -4.78 -6.01
C ASN A 284 21.23 -5.23 -4.69
N SER A 285 21.20 -4.38 -3.65
CA SER A 285 21.70 -4.76 -2.32
C SER A 285 20.90 -5.91 -1.70
N ASN A 286 19.58 -5.94 -1.91
CA ASN A 286 18.72 -7.02 -1.46
C ASN A 286 19.01 -8.34 -2.19
N ASP A 287 19.19 -8.29 -3.53
CA ASP A 287 19.48 -9.47 -4.34
C ASP A 287 20.82 -10.08 -3.96
N ILE A 288 21.87 -9.26 -3.78
CA ILE A 288 23.17 -9.70 -3.29
C ILE A 288 23.07 -10.38 -1.91
N HIS A 289 22.19 -9.88 -1.04
CA HIS A 289 22.00 -10.48 0.28
C HIS A 289 21.24 -11.81 0.21
N ALA A 290 20.25 -11.93 -0.67
CA ALA A 290 19.53 -13.17 -0.92
C ALA A 290 20.49 -14.28 -1.43
N ASP A 291 21.36 -13.93 -2.38
CA ASP A 291 22.39 -14.84 -2.90
C ASP A 291 23.36 -15.27 -1.79
N TRP A 292 23.89 -14.33 -1.00
CA TRP A 292 24.76 -14.62 0.14
C TRP A 292 24.09 -15.57 1.15
N THR A 293 22.82 -15.36 1.46
CA THR A 293 22.06 -16.24 2.36
C THR A 293 21.95 -17.65 1.81
N SER A 294 21.65 -17.76 0.51
CA SER A 294 21.54 -19.04 -0.19
C SER A 294 22.87 -19.81 -0.23
N GLU A 295 23.97 -19.09 -0.48
CA GLU A 295 25.33 -19.66 -0.48
C GLU A 295 25.72 -20.17 0.91
N ASN A 296 25.45 -19.41 1.97
CA ASN A 296 25.72 -19.83 3.35
C ASN A 296 24.93 -21.10 3.75
N ILE A 297 23.68 -21.20 3.35
CA ILE A 297 22.86 -22.40 3.57
C ILE A 297 23.49 -23.60 2.84
N LYS A 298 23.94 -23.42 1.59
CA LYS A 298 24.57 -24.45 0.80
C LYS A 298 25.91 -24.90 1.41
N GLU A 299 26.76 -23.95 1.82
CA GLU A 299 28.05 -24.26 2.49
C GLU A 299 27.81 -25.02 3.80
N LEU A 300 26.82 -24.62 4.59
CA LEU A 300 26.45 -25.30 5.82
C LEU A 300 25.99 -26.74 5.55
N TYR A 301 25.15 -26.92 4.52
CA TYR A 301 24.65 -28.22 4.10
C TYR A 301 25.80 -29.16 3.70
N GLU A 302 26.73 -28.68 2.88
CA GLU A 302 27.87 -29.46 2.38
C GLU A 302 28.90 -29.76 3.50
N SER A 303 29.28 -28.75 4.29
CA SER A 303 30.28 -28.88 5.35
C SER A 303 29.84 -29.81 6.49
N LYS A 304 28.55 -29.75 6.84
CA LYS A 304 27.95 -30.60 7.90
C LYS A 304 27.49 -31.95 7.36
N LYS A 305 27.55 -32.19 6.03
CA LYS A 305 27.08 -33.42 5.38
C LYS A 305 25.64 -33.74 5.77
N LEU A 306 24.77 -32.74 5.74
CA LEU A 306 23.37 -32.88 6.10
C LEU A 306 22.63 -33.73 5.07
N GLU A 307 21.62 -34.49 5.50
CA GLU A 307 20.79 -35.34 4.62
C GLU A 307 19.71 -34.51 3.88
N GLY A 308 19.35 -33.33 4.41
CA GLY A 308 18.36 -32.45 3.82
C GLY A 308 18.26 -31.11 4.54
N VAL A 309 17.52 -30.19 3.94
CA VAL A 309 17.15 -28.91 4.51
C VAL A 309 15.64 -28.81 4.54
N VAL A 310 15.08 -28.41 5.67
CA VAL A 310 13.63 -28.19 5.83
C VAL A 310 13.39 -26.70 5.96
N LEU A 311 12.57 -26.16 5.06
CA LEU A 311 12.06 -24.80 5.17
C LEU A 311 10.77 -24.83 6.00
N ILE A 312 10.74 -24.09 7.11
CA ILE A 312 9.56 -23.96 7.96
C ILE A 312 8.99 -22.54 7.78
N GLY A 313 7.75 -22.47 7.31
CA GLY A 313 7.08 -21.21 6.96
C GLY A 313 7.37 -20.79 5.52
N ALA A 314 6.30 -20.56 4.78
CA ALA A 314 6.33 -20.10 3.38
C ALA A 314 5.55 -18.80 3.17
N ALA A 315 4.91 -18.29 4.22
CA ALA A 315 4.22 -17.01 4.17
C ALA A 315 5.24 -15.85 4.12
N PHE A 316 4.84 -14.76 3.54
CA PHE A 316 5.63 -13.53 3.43
C PHE A 316 6.07 -13.00 4.81
N LYS A 317 5.16 -13.03 5.78
CA LYS A 317 5.41 -12.72 7.20
C LYS A 317 4.31 -13.35 8.06
N GLU A 318 4.44 -13.20 9.38
CA GLU A 318 3.42 -13.61 10.34
C GLU A 318 2.07 -12.95 10.04
N ASP A 319 0.97 -13.71 10.24
CA ASP A 319 -0.42 -13.26 10.05
C ASP A 319 -0.78 -12.80 8.63
N THR A 320 -0.13 -13.39 7.61
CA THR A 320 -0.46 -13.17 6.18
C THR A 320 -0.68 -14.49 5.46
N ASP A 321 -1.44 -14.45 4.33
CA ASP A 321 -1.67 -15.56 3.40
C ASP A 321 -0.75 -15.52 2.16
#